data_d2ab6e6d5534ca5886c7983ba6af8006
#
_entry.id   d2ab6e6d5534ca5886c7983ba6af8006
#
_cell.length_a   1.000
_cell.length_b   1.000
_cell.length_c   1.000
_cell.angle_alpha   90.00
_cell.angle_beta   90.00
_cell.angle_gamma   90.00
#
_symmetry.space_group_name_H-M   'P 1'
#
loop_
_entity.id
_entity.type
_entity.pdbx_description
1 polymer ?
#
loop_
_entity_poly.entity_id
_entity_poly.type
_entity_poly.pdbx_seq_one_letter_code
_entity_poly.pdbx_strand_id
1 'polypeptide(L)'
;MATCSELLSGITPDCNGLNKVGGIDKRVWFVEKRYLSVTYDNLGYMNSLALSNIGSIPAKLYKFTTKRDKNSVTFPMTIGENVNTWNHGTTLPLYLSTPAQVLAAETLANTDDLVCFYQENADNIRVLGIGKGLNGSAGEGGSGTLLNDATGYNLTLSGEEMQMPKYFSINGANATIAQNVAYLDALSA
;
A
#
# COMPACT_ATOMS: atom_id res chain seq x y z
N MET A 1 17.10 -6.25 -27.19
CA MET A 1 18.20 -5.40 -26.72
C MET A 1 17.70 -4.69 -25.48
N ALA A 2 18.38 -4.87 -24.34
CA ALA A 2 18.07 -4.11 -23.16
C ALA A 2 18.50 -2.65 -23.41
N THR A 3 17.56 -1.75 -23.51
CA THR A 3 17.83 -0.32 -23.52
C THR A 3 18.27 0.07 -22.11
N CYS A 4 19.50 0.56 -21.98
CA CYS A 4 19.93 1.22 -20.75
C CYS A 4 18.90 2.31 -20.42
N SER A 5 18.49 2.42 -19.16
CA SER A 5 17.54 3.45 -18.76
C SER A 5 18.21 4.82 -18.91
N GLU A 6 17.71 5.61 -19.83
CA GLU A 6 18.14 6.98 -20.04
C GLU A 6 17.33 7.91 -19.16
N LEU A 7 17.97 9.00 -18.72
CA LEU A 7 17.28 10.06 -18.00
C LEU A 7 16.38 10.82 -18.98
N LEU A 8 15.06 10.59 -18.90
CA LEU A 8 14.08 11.12 -19.87
C LEU A 8 13.62 12.55 -19.56
N SER A 9 13.62 12.95 -18.27
CA SER A 9 13.18 14.29 -17.86
C SER A 9 13.75 14.67 -16.49
N GLY A 10 13.84 15.97 -16.24
CA GLY A 10 14.13 16.53 -14.92
C GLY A 10 12.87 16.59 -14.05
N ILE A 11 13.06 16.78 -12.75
CA ILE A 11 11.97 17.03 -11.80
C ILE A 11 12.01 18.52 -11.44
N THR A 12 10.95 19.24 -11.79
CA THR A 12 10.76 20.63 -11.37
C THR A 12 9.87 20.66 -10.13
N PRO A 13 10.25 21.36 -9.05
CA PRO A 13 9.35 21.53 -7.91
C PRO A 13 8.07 22.23 -8.34
N ASP A 14 6.92 21.64 -8.02
CA ASP A 14 5.64 22.29 -8.21
C ASP A 14 5.43 23.32 -7.10
N CYS A 15 5.36 24.59 -7.47
CA CYS A 15 5.12 25.68 -6.52
C CYS A 15 3.76 25.58 -5.81
N ASN A 16 2.79 24.90 -6.40
CA ASN A 16 1.50 24.60 -5.78
C ASN A 16 1.61 23.44 -4.77
N GLY A 17 2.71 22.71 -4.78
CA GLY A 17 2.97 21.58 -3.90
C GLY A 17 3.59 21.92 -2.55
N LEU A 18 3.70 23.19 -2.19
CA LEU A 18 4.29 23.66 -0.93
C LEU A 18 3.52 23.18 0.33
N ASN A 19 2.29 22.72 0.18
CA ASN A 19 1.45 22.18 1.25
C ASN A 19 1.39 20.65 1.26
N LYS A 20 2.42 19.95 0.78
CA LYS A 20 2.47 18.49 0.86
C LYS A 20 2.56 18.07 2.31
N VAL A 21 1.44 17.61 2.82
CA VAL A 21 1.32 17.04 4.16
C VAL A 21 1.85 15.61 4.09
N GLY A 22 2.86 15.29 4.91
CA GLY A 22 3.39 13.95 5.03
C GLY A 22 2.40 12.99 5.71
N GLY A 23 2.68 11.69 5.63
CA GLY A 23 1.87 10.66 6.22
C GLY A 23 0.80 10.09 5.29
N ILE A 24 0.10 9.08 5.80
CA ILE A 24 -0.99 8.40 5.08
C ILE A 24 -2.29 8.49 5.86
N ASP A 25 -3.40 8.46 5.12
CA ASP A 25 -4.75 8.44 5.72
C ASP A 25 -4.96 7.13 6.50
N LYS A 26 -6.04 7.08 7.26
CA LYS A 26 -6.44 5.94 8.08
C LYS A 26 -6.80 4.67 7.30
N ARG A 27 -6.99 4.76 5.98
CA ARG A 27 -7.47 3.67 5.13
C ARG A 27 -6.34 3.05 4.34
N VAL A 28 -6.25 1.73 4.43
CA VAL A 28 -5.40 0.91 3.59
C VAL A 28 -6.20 -0.31 3.10
N TRP A 29 -5.91 -0.77 1.90
CA TRP A 29 -6.56 -1.94 1.32
C TRP A 29 -5.49 -2.95 0.94
N PHE A 30 -5.74 -4.21 1.27
CA PHE A 30 -4.84 -5.31 0.94
C PHE A 30 -5.53 -6.33 0.05
N VAL A 31 -4.75 -6.93 -0.82
CA VAL A 31 -5.13 -8.08 -1.63
C VAL A 31 -3.90 -8.96 -1.85
N GLU A 32 -4.09 -10.26 -1.93
CA GLU A 32 -3.02 -11.14 -2.37
C GLU A 32 -2.77 -10.94 -3.87
N LYS A 33 -1.51 -10.82 -4.24
CA LYS A 33 -1.08 -10.56 -5.61
C LYS A 33 -1.66 -11.54 -6.63
N ARG A 34 -1.82 -12.81 -6.26
CA ARG A 34 -2.36 -13.86 -7.14
C ARG A 34 -3.77 -13.58 -7.67
N TYR A 35 -4.57 -12.79 -6.95
CA TYR A 35 -5.92 -12.40 -7.37
C TYR A 35 -5.95 -11.13 -8.20
N LEU A 36 -4.81 -10.45 -8.34
CA LEU A 36 -4.73 -9.10 -8.89
C LEU A 36 -4.19 -9.11 -10.32
N SER A 37 -4.91 -8.47 -11.23
CA SER A 37 -4.43 -8.10 -12.55
C SER A 37 -4.50 -6.59 -12.72
N VAL A 38 -3.43 -5.98 -13.21
CA VAL A 38 -3.31 -4.52 -13.34
C VAL A 38 -2.86 -4.12 -14.71
N THR A 39 -3.30 -2.95 -15.15
CA THR A 39 -2.79 -2.29 -16.34
C THR A 39 -2.30 -0.88 -16.02
N TYR A 40 -1.38 -0.40 -16.84
CA TYR A 40 -0.79 0.93 -16.69
C TYR A 40 -1.08 1.78 -17.91
N ASP A 41 -1.27 3.07 -17.71
CA ASP A 41 -1.33 4.03 -18.81
C ASP A 41 0.07 4.49 -19.27
N ASN A 42 0.11 5.32 -20.30
CA ASN A 42 1.37 5.84 -20.85
C ASN A 42 2.10 6.81 -19.90
N LEU A 43 1.44 7.30 -18.86
CA LEU A 43 2.00 8.16 -17.82
C LEU A 43 2.51 7.36 -16.61
N GLY A 44 2.29 6.04 -16.60
CA GLY A 44 2.72 5.15 -15.53
C GLY A 44 1.76 5.07 -14.34
N TYR A 45 0.53 5.60 -14.47
CA TYR A 45 -0.53 5.33 -13.49
C TYR A 45 -1.05 3.91 -13.67
N MET A 46 -1.28 3.22 -12.57
CA MET A 46 -2.09 2.01 -12.55
C MET A 46 -3.54 2.44 -12.77
N ASN A 47 -4.05 2.26 -13.98
CA ASN A 47 -5.35 2.80 -14.40
C ASN A 47 -6.48 1.78 -14.42
N SER A 48 -6.15 0.51 -14.29
CA SER A 48 -7.14 -0.57 -14.17
C SER A 48 -6.67 -1.60 -13.16
N LEU A 49 -7.62 -2.11 -12.40
CA LEU A 49 -7.46 -3.15 -11.41
C LEU A 49 -8.60 -4.14 -11.62
N ALA A 50 -8.27 -5.38 -11.90
CA ALA A 50 -9.23 -6.46 -11.99
C ALA A 50 -8.89 -7.53 -10.94
N LEU A 51 -9.91 -8.01 -10.25
CA LEU A 51 -9.80 -9.14 -9.33
C LEU A 51 -10.33 -10.40 -10.01
N SER A 52 -9.55 -11.47 -9.93
CA SER A 52 -9.91 -12.78 -10.52
C SER A 52 -10.03 -13.82 -9.44
N ASN A 53 -11.19 -14.48 -9.38
CA ASN A 53 -11.41 -15.58 -8.45
C ASN A 53 -10.50 -16.77 -8.79
N ILE A 54 -9.98 -17.43 -7.77
CA ILE A 54 -9.24 -18.68 -7.92
C ILE A 54 -10.09 -19.80 -7.31
N GLY A 55 -10.63 -20.64 -8.18
CA GLY A 55 -11.57 -21.67 -7.77
C GLY A 55 -12.86 -21.09 -7.18
N SER A 56 -13.26 -21.58 -6.00
CA SER A 56 -14.47 -21.11 -5.30
C SER A 56 -14.23 -19.91 -4.39
N ILE A 57 -13.00 -19.41 -4.28
CA ILE A 57 -12.64 -18.31 -3.38
C ILE A 57 -12.87 -16.98 -4.12
N PRO A 58 -13.77 -16.14 -3.63
CA PRO A 58 -14.00 -14.83 -4.23
C PRO A 58 -12.80 -13.91 -3.96
N ALA A 59 -12.28 -13.29 -5.01
CA ALA A 59 -11.26 -12.29 -4.89
C ALA A 59 -11.87 -10.96 -4.46
N LYS A 60 -11.36 -10.39 -3.37
CA LYS A 60 -11.77 -9.06 -2.90
C LYS A 60 -10.61 -8.34 -2.23
N LEU A 61 -10.74 -7.01 -2.15
CA LEU A 61 -9.87 -6.20 -1.32
C LEU A 61 -10.30 -6.30 0.15
N TYR A 62 -9.34 -6.29 1.04
CA TYR A 62 -9.57 -6.24 2.47
C TYR A 62 -9.19 -4.87 3.00
N LYS A 63 -10.18 -4.12 3.45
CA LYS A 63 -9.98 -2.76 3.97
C LYS A 63 -9.65 -2.79 5.46
N PHE A 64 -8.53 -2.20 5.80
CA PHE A 64 -8.13 -1.94 7.18
C PHE A 64 -8.23 -0.45 7.47
N THR A 65 -8.87 -0.11 8.57
CA THR A 65 -8.99 1.27 9.04
C THR A 65 -8.24 1.41 10.33
N THR A 66 -7.25 2.29 10.33
CA THR A 66 -6.40 2.58 11.47
C THR A 66 -6.67 4.00 12.00
N LYS A 67 -5.89 4.46 12.95
CA LYS A 67 -5.94 5.85 13.41
C LYS A 67 -5.15 6.74 12.45
N ARG A 68 -5.71 7.90 12.12
CA ARG A 68 -5.05 8.89 11.27
C ARG A 68 -3.69 9.30 11.85
N ASP A 69 -2.72 9.58 10.99
CA ASP A 69 -1.37 10.05 11.32
C ASP A 69 -0.55 9.07 12.19
N LYS A 70 -0.92 7.80 12.22
CA LYS A 70 -0.18 6.73 12.91
C LYS A 70 0.38 5.67 11.98
N ASN A 71 -0.14 5.58 10.76
CA ASN A 71 0.39 4.71 9.72
C ASN A 71 1.65 5.31 9.12
N SER A 72 2.58 4.47 8.73
CA SER A 72 3.75 4.90 7.98
C SER A 72 4.00 4.01 6.77
N VAL A 73 4.54 4.62 5.72
CA VAL A 73 5.02 3.93 4.53
C VAL A 73 6.45 4.39 4.27
N THR A 74 7.30 3.44 3.96
CA THR A 74 8.71 3.67 3.60
C THR A 74 9.06 2.90 2.34
N PHE A 75 9.97 3.44 1.53
CA PHE A 75 10.50 2.77 0.34
C PHE A 75 11.97 3.16 0.08
N PRO A 76 12.87 2.89 1.05
CA PRO A 76 14.28 3.16 0.86
C PRO A 76 14.85 2.38 -0.32
N MET A 77 15.76 2.99 -1.06
CA MET A 77 16.49 2.35 -2.15
C MET A 77 17.74 1.64 -1.60
N THR A 78 17.95 0.43 -2.08
CA THR A 78 19.20 -0.32 -1.86
C THR A 78 19.96 -0.41 -3.18
N ILE A 79 21.22 -0.01 -3.17
CA ILE A 79 22.10 -0.09 -4.32
C ILE A 79 22.70 -1.50 -4.36
N GLY A 80 22.40 -2.25 -5.40
CA GLY A 80 22.98 -3.55 -5.65
C GLY A 80 24.00 -3.51 -6.78
N GLU A 81 24.82 -4.55 -6.89
CA GLU A 81 25.85 -4.64 -7.94
C GLU A 81 25.24 -4.69 -9.35
N ASN A 82 24.10 -5.34 -9.52
CA ASN A 82 23.47 -5.54 -10.82
C ASN A 82 22.21 -4.70 -11.02
N VAL A 83 21.48 -4.42 -9.94
CA VAL A 83 20.20 -3.70 -9.99
C VAL A 83 19.93 -3.01 -8.66
N ASN A 84 19.37 -1.80 -8.71
CA ASN A 84 18.87 -1.12 -7.54
C ASN A 84 17.47 -1.63 -7.20
N THR A 85 17.19 -1.82 -5.92
CA THR A 85 15.91 -2.27 -5.41
C THR A 85 15.34 -1.26 -4.42
N TRP A 86 14.04 -1.31 -4.20
CA TRP A 86 13.34 -0.50 -3.22
C TRP A 86 12.65 -1.41 -2.20
N ASN A 87 12.95 -1.22 -0.94
CA ASN A 87 12.28 -1.96 0.11
C ASN A 87 10.96 -1.25 0.46
N HIS A 88 9.86 -1.74 -0.10
CA HIS A 88 8.52 -1.26 0.23
C HIS A 88 8.13 -1.73 1.62
N GLY A 89 7.83 -0.80 2.52
CA GLY A 89 7.44 -1.09 3.89
C GLY A 89 6.19 -0.30 4.30
N THR A 90 5.32 -0.92 5.09
CA THR A 90 4.20 -0.25 5.74
C THR A 90 4.05 -0.73 7.17
N THR A 91 3.87 0.21 8.09
CA THR A 91 3.59 -0.09 9.49
C THR A 91 2.19 0.40 9.85
N LEU A 92 1.38 -0.50 10.39
CA LEU A 92 -0.03 -0.31 10.69
C LEU A 92 -0.26 -0.52 12.19
N PRO A 93 -0.65 0.49 12.95
CA PRO A 93 -1.17 0.31 14.29
C PRO A 93 -2.60 -0.22 14.22
N LEU A 94 -2.79 -1.45 14.63
CA LEU A 94 -4.07 -2.15 14.65
C LEU A 94 -4.64 -2.13 16.07
N TYR A 95 -5.86 -1.66 16.21
CA TYR A 95 -6.59 -1.67 17.48
C TYR A 95 -7.50 -2.89 17.51
N LEU A 96 -7.09 -3.90 18.27
CA LEU A 96 -7.71 -5.21 18.30
C LEU A 96 -8.65 -5.33 19.53
N SER A 97 -9.89 -4.93 19.36
CA SER A 97 -10.90 -4.96 20.43
C SER A 97 -11.84 -6.16 20.38
N THR A 98 -11.81 -6.93 19.29
CA THR A 98 -12.66 -8.12 19.12
C THR A 98 -11.86 -9.32 18.65
N PRO A 99 -12.30 -10.56 18.96
CA PRO A 99 -11.63 -11.78 18.46
C PRO A 99 -11.53 -11.84 16.94
N ALA A 100 -12.55 -11.34 16.23
CA ALA A 100 -12.54 -11.29 14.77
C ALA A 100 -11.45 -10.37 14.22
N GLN A 101 -11.18 -9.25 14.88
CA GLN A 101 -10.09 -8.35 14.50
C GLN A 101 -8.72 -8.95 14.77
N VAL A 102 -8.56 -9.72 15.85
CA VAL A 102 -7.33 -10.46 16.14
C VAL A 102 -7.07 -11.48 15.02
N LEU A 103 -8.08 -12.29 14.68
CA LEU A 103 -7.94 -13.27 13.60
C LEU A 103 -7.63 -12.61 12.24
N ALA A 104 -8.23 -11.48 11.93
CA ALA A 104 -7.95 -10.73 10.70
C ALA A 104 -6.50 -10.20 10.69
N ALA A 105 -5.98 -9.72 11.82
CA ALA A 105 -4.60 -9.26 11.95
C ALA A 105 -3.60 -10.42 11.83
N GLU A 106 -3.89 -11.57 12.45
CA GLU A 106 -3.08 -12.79 12.34
C GLU A 106 -3.08 -13.31 10.89
N THR A 107 -4.23 -13.30 10.23
CA THR A 107 -4.33 -13.70 8.83
C THR A 107 -3.50 -12.77 7.94
N LEU A 108 -3.61 -11.45 8.14
CA LEU A 108 -2.83 -10.47 7.39
C LEU A 108 -1.33 -10.66 7.59
N ALA A 109 -0.91 -10.91 8.83
CA ALA A 109 0.51 -11.11 9.18
C ALA A 109 1.11 -12.38 8.57
N ASN A 110 0.29 -13.42 8.38
CA ASN A 110 0.71 -14.73 7.87
C ASN A 110 0.44 -14.92 6.37
N THR A 111 -0.16 -13.92 5.71
CA THR A 111 -0.41 -13.98 4.27
C THR A 111 0.79 -13.44 3.53
N ASP A 112 1.26 -14.21 2.56
CA ASP A 112 2.37 -13.84 1.69
C ASP A 112 1.89 -13.08 0.44
N ASP A 113 2.84 -12.41 -0.22
CA ASP A 113 2.64 -11.73 -1.50
C ASP A 113 1.48 -10.72 -1.51
N LEU A 114 1.39 -9.91 -0.46
CA LEU A 114 0.36 -8.90 -0.33
C LEU A 114 0.67 -7.66 -1.20
N VAL A 115 -0.37 -7.12 -1.81
CA VAL A 115 -0.36 -5.80 -2.44
C VAL A 115 -1.16 -4.84 -1.58
N CYS A 116 -0.58 -3.69 -1.27
CA CYS A 116 -1.17 -2.68 -0.40
C CYS A 116 -1.48 -1.41 -1.19
N PHE A 117 -2.73 -0.97 -1.15
CA PHE A 117 -3.16 0.34 -1.62
C PHE A 117 -3.30 1.27 -0.42
N TYR A 118 -2.70 2.45 -0.48
CA TYR A 118 -2.77 3.42 0.60
C TYR A 118 -3.01 4.83 0.06
N GLN A 119 -3.77 5.62 0.81
CA GLN A 119 -4.02 7.01 0.50
C GLN A 119 -3.00 7.88 1.24
N GLU A 120 -2.30 8.73 0.51
CA GLU A 120 -1.46 9.78 1.08
C GLU A 120 -2.33 10.95 1.58
N ASN A 121 -1.87 11.66 2.60
CA ASN A 121 -2.53 12.91 3.04
C ASN A 121 -2.50 14.00 1.95
N ALA A 122 -1.66 13.84 0.92
CA ALA A 122 -1.59 14.69 -0.26
C ALA A 122 -2.63 14.32 -1.35
N ASP A 123 -3.67 13.55 -1.00
CA ASP A 123 -4.76 13.14 -1.89
C ASP A 123 -4.34 12.29 -3.10
N ASN A 124 -3.33 11.46 -2.94
CA ASN A 124 -2.95 10.46 -3.92
C ASN A 124 -3.16 9.06 -3.36
N ILE A 125 -3.43 8.10 -4.24
CA ILE A 125 -3.35 6.68 -3.89
C ILE A 125 -2.11 6.08 -4.52
N ARG A 126 -1.34 5.36 -3.73
CA ARG A 126 -0.19 4.58 -4.21
C ARG A 126 -0.32 3.12 -3.85
N VAL A 127 0.52 2.33 -4.52
CA VAL A 127 0.51 0.87 -4.40
C VAL A 127 1.90 0.37 -4.03
N LEU A 128 1.96 -0.50 -3.03
CA LEU A 128 3.16 -1.21 -2.59
C LEU A 128 3.04 -2.69 -2.95
N GLY A 129 4.18 -3.34 -3.16
CA GLY A 129 4.24 -4.79 -3.31
C GLY A 129 3.70 -5.33 -4.63
N ILE A 130 3.66 -4.52 -5.69
CA ILE A 130 3.04 -4.95 -6.96
C ILE A 130 3.88 -5.98 -7.72
N GLY A 131 5.19 -5.95 -7.58
CA GLY A 131 6.13 -6.83 -8.29
C GLY A 131 6.33 -8.16 -7.59
N LYS A 132 6.84 -8.15 -6.34
CA LYS A 132 7.13 -9.35 -5.56
C LYS A 132 6.14 -9.61 -4.41
N GLY A 133 5.44 -8.57 -3.95
CA GLY A 133 4.54 -8.64 -2.81
C GLY A 133 5.18 -8.17 -1.50
N LEU A 134 4.33 -7.93 -0.51
CA LEU A 134 4.71 -7.61 0.87
C LEU A 134 4.42 -8.81 1.75
N ASN A 135 5.29 -9.07 2.72
CA ASN A 135 5.15 -10.15 3.70
C ASN A 135 5.25 -9.58 5.11
N GLY A 136 4.69 -10.28 6.09
CA GLY A 136 4.87 -9.92 7.49
C GLY A 136 6.35 -9.92 7.87
N SER A 137 6.88 -8.78 8.32
CA SER A 137 8.30 -8.64 8.66
C SER A 137 8.57 -8.36 10.12
N ALA A 138 7.64 -7.70 10.81
CA ALA A 138 7.71 -7.46 12.24
C ALA A 138 6.31 -7.25 12.82
N GLY A 139 6.16 -7.54 14.11
CA GLY A 139 4.95 -7.30 14.84
C GLY A 139 5.27 -7.03 16.31
N GLU A 140 4.66 -5.99 16.87
CA GLU A 140 4.82 -5.63 18.27
C GLU A 140 3.46 -5.28 18.86
N GLY A 141 3.11 -5.93 19.97
CA GLY A 141 1.82 -5.72 20.62
C GLY A 141 1.95 -5.58 22.13
N GLY A 142 1.01 -4.85 22.70
CA GLY A 142 0.98 -4.65 24.16
C GLY A 142 -0.33 -4.03 24.61
N SER A 143 -0.65 -4.22 25.90
CA SER A 143 -1.83 -3.62 26.55
C SER A 143 -1.54 -2.24 27.17
N GLY A 144 -0.25 -1.82 27.17
CA GLY A 144 0.18 -0.68 27.96
C GLY A 144 0.15 -0.95 29.48
N THR A 145 0.79 -0.11 30.26
CA THR A 145 0.80 -0.17 31.74
C THR A 145 0.05 0.99 32.35
N LEU A 146 -0.07 2.10 31.64
CA LEU A 146 -0.76 3.31 32.09
C LEU A 146 -2.00 3.54 31.23
N LEU A 147 -2.97 4.27 31.78
CA LEU A 147 -4.22 4.62 31.10
C LEU A 147 -4.00 5.37 29.77
N ASN A 148 -2.88 6.05 29.64
CA ASN A 148 -2.52 6.84 28.47
C ASN A 148 -1.63 6.08 27.46
N ASP A 149 -1.26 4.83 27.77
CA ASP A 149 -0.47 4.00 26.86
C ASP A 149 -1.30 3.53 25.67
N ALA A 150 -0.66 3.42 24.53
CA ALA A 150 -1.31 2.86 23.35
C ALA A 150 -1.52 1.36 23.54
N THR A 151 -2.77 0.94 23.47
CA THR A 151 -3.14 -0.49 23.42
C THR A 151 -3.32 -0.88 21.96
N GLY A 152 -2.67 -1.95 21.53
CA GLY A 152 -2.83 -2.42 20.15
C GLY A 152 -1.65 -3.26 19.67
N TYR A 153 -1.64 -3.49 18.38
CA TYR A 153 -0.63 -4.27 17.70
C TYR A 153 -0.10 -3.48 16.50
N ASN A 154 1.21 -3.24 16.47
CA ASN A 154 1.87 -2.64 15.32
C ASN A 154 2.34 -3.75 14.40
N LEU A 155 1.72 -3.88 13.24
CA LEU A 155 2.12 -4.81 12.20
C LEU A 155 2.95 -4.09 11.15
N THR A 156 4.13 -4.62 10.85
CA THR A 156 4.97 -4.15 9.75
C THR A 156 5.01 -5.21 8.67
N LEU A 157 4.66 -4.78 7.46
CA LEU A 157 4.78 -5.57 6.25
C LEU A 157 5.88 -4.96 5.38
N SER A 158 6.72 -5.79 4.79
CA SER A 158 7.76 -5.32 3.88
C SER A 158 8.02 -6.28 2.72
N GLY A 159 8.57 -5.74 1.64
CA GLY A 159 8.95 -6.53 0.47
C GLY A 159 9.91 -5.75 -0.42
N GLU A 160 10.85 -6.47 -1.03
CA GLU A 160 11.82 -5.89 -1.94
C GLU A 160 11.25 -5.82 -3.36
N GLU A 161 11.27 -4.64 -3.97
CA GLU A 161 10.69 -4.34 -5.27
C GLU A 161 11.72 -3.76 -6.23
N MET A 162 11.51 -3.98 -7.52
CA MET A 162 12.37 -3.42 -8.57
C MET A 162 12.01 -1.98 -8.94
N GLN A 163 10.90 -1.46 -8.45
CA GLN A 163 10.36 -0.15 -8.79
C GLN A 163 9.82 0.56 -7.56
N MET A 164 9.80 1.88 -7.63
CA MET A 164 9.13 2.71 -6.61
C MET A 164 7.60 2.47 -6.60
N PRO A 165 6.92 2.80 -5.48
CA PRO A 165 5.47 2.74 -5.39
C PRO A 165 4.80 3.49 -6.53
N LYS A 166 3.90 2.82 -7.24
CA LYS A 166 3.16 3.40 -8.38
C LYS A 166 1.93 4.14 -7.91
N TYR A 167 1.52 5.15 -8.67
CA TYR A 167 0.25 5.82 -8.44
C TYR A 167 -0.90 4.99 -8.99
N PHE A 168 -2.00 4.94 -8.24
CA PHE A 168 -3.27 4.35 -8.68
C PHE A 168 -4.28 5.42 -9.00
N SER A 169 -4.90 5.31 -10.18
CA SER A 169 -6.01 6.18 -10.57
C SER A 169 -6.81 5.53 -11.69
N ILE A 170 -8.08 5.23 -11.44
CA ILE A 170 -8.99 4.54 -12.39
C ILE A 170 -9.15 5.26 -13.75
N ASN A 171 -8.79 6.51 -13.83
CA ASN A 171 -8.93 7.35 -15.01
C ASN A 171 -7.64 8.15 -15.30
N GLY A 172 -6.49 7.61 -14.90
CA GLY A 172 -5.22 8.29 -15.00
C GLY A 172 -5.24 9.62 -14.24
N ALA A 173 -4.68 10.68 -14.81
CA ALA A 173 -4.62 11.98 -14.18
C ALA A 173 -5.99 12.68 -13.98
N ASN A 174 -7.08 12.14 -14.52
CA ASN A 174 -8.40 12.79 -14.52
C ASN A 174 -9.33 12.31 -13.38
N ALA A 175 -8.98 11.25 -12.65
CA ALA A 175 -9.82 10.77 -11.56
C ALA A 175 -9.59 11.59 -10.28
N THR A 176 -10.68 11.90 -9.59
CA THR A 176 -10.61 12.48 -8.25
C THR A 176 -10.25 11.41 -7.22
N ILE A 177 -9.68 11.83 -6.09
CA ILE A 177 -9.39 10.92 -4.98
C ILE A 177 -10.66 10.21 -4.48
N ALA A 178 -11.79 10.90 -4.44
CA ALA A 178 -13.06 10.33 -4.02
C ALA A 178 -13.53 9.19 -4.96
N GLN A 179 -13.34 9.33 -6.26
CA GLN A 179 -13.63 8.27 -7.24
C GLN A 179 -12.73 7.06 -7.06
N ASN A 180 -11.43 7.27 -6.87
CA ASN A 180 -10.46 6.21 -6.62
C ASN A 180 -10.78 5.44 -5.32
N VAL A 181 -11.10 6.16 -4.24
CA VAL A 181 -11.49 5.56 -2.96
C VAL A 181 -12.80 4.77 -3.10
N ALA A 182 -13.82 5.35 -3.74
CA ALA A 182 -15.10 4.66 -3.96
C ALA A 182 -14.92 3.37 -4.77
N TYR A 183 -14.04 3.38 -5.76
CA TYR A 183 -13.71 2.20 -6.54
C TYR A 183 -13.06 1.10 -5.69
N LEU A 184 -12.04 1.44 -4.87
CA LEU A 184 -11.40 0.47 -3.99
C LEU A 184 -12.37 -0.05 -2.91
N ASP A 185 -13.24 0.81 -2.37
CA ASP A 185 -14.27 0.42 -1.41
C ASP A 185 -15.31 -0.53 -2.03
N ALA A 186 -15.69 -0.32 -3.28
CA ALA A 186 -16.60 -1.22 -3.99
C ALA A 186 -16.01 -2.63 -4.21
N LEU A 187 -14.69 -2.74 -4.37
CA LEU A 187 -13.99 -4.01 -4.49
C LEU A 187 -13.75 -4.70 -3.13
N SER A 188 -14.01 -4.01 -2.01
CA SER A 188 -13.83 -4.52 -0.65
C SER A 188 -15.15 -4.96 0.02
N ALA A 189 -16.28 -4.78 -0.67
CA ALA A 189 -17.61 -5.11 -0.17
C ALA A 189 -17.95 -6.62 -0.23
#